data_36e2d625ca059726342913fb7c716d5a
#
_entry.id   36e2d625ca059726342913fb7c716d5a
#
_cell.length_a   1.000
_cell.length_b   1.000
_cell.length_c   1.000
_cell.angle_alpha   90.00
_cell.angle_beta   90.00
_cell.angle_gamma   90.00
#
_symmetry.space_group_name_H-M   'P 1'
#
loop_
_entity.id
_entity.type
_entity.pdbx_description
1 polymer ?
#
loop_
_entity_poly.entity_id
_entity_poly.type
_entity_poly.pdbx_seq_one_letter_code
_entity_poly.pdbx_strand_id
1 'polypeptide(L)'
;LMPATLLDHVTPEMAIYREESFAPVKAIVRVNGVEEAITVANDNEFGLASAVFGRDTARAWQVASRIESGICHINGPTVHDEAQMPFGGMKGSGYGHFGGKAGIEAFTELRWITMQTAPRHYPF
;
A
#
# COMPACT_ATOMS: atom_id res chain seq x y z
N LEU A 1 3.56 30.91 -8.91
CA LEU A 1 2.89 29.68 -9.32
C LEU A 1 3.92 28.76 -9.96
N MET A 2 4.00 27.51 -9.50
CA MET A 2 4.86 26.49 -10.12
C MET A 2 4.00 25.66 -11.08
N PRO A 3 4.40 25.49 -12.35
CA PRO A 3 3.68 24.62 -13.29
C PRO A 3 3.86 23.15 -12.93
N ALA A 4 2.97 22.28 -13.43
CA ALA A 4 3.16 20.84 -13.36
C ALA A 4 4.47 20.44 -14.04
N THR A 5 5.32 19.72 -13.31
CA THR A 5 6.72 19.46 -13.70
C THR A 5 7.02 17.97 -13.64
N LEU A 6 7.69 17.46 -14.66
CA LEU A 6 8.26 16.12 -14.69
C LEU A 6 9.80 16.21 -14.68
N LEU A 7 10.44 15.51 -13.75
CA LEU A 7 11.89 15.38 -13.66
C LEU A 7 12.28 13.99 -14.13
N ASP A 8 12.93 13.91 -15.27
CA ASP A 8 13.36 12.64 -15.85
C ASP A 8 14.80 12.27 -15.42
N HIS A 9 15.16 11.00 -15.57
CA HIS A 9 16.47 10.47 -15.19
C HIS A 9 16.84 10.70 -13.71
N VAL A 10 15.86 10.66 -12.82
CA VAL A 10 16.11 10.80 -11.39
C VAL A 10 16.89 9.57 -10.88
N THR A 11 17.92 9.85 -10.06
CA THR A 11 18.79 8.82 -9.46
C THR A 11 18.66 8.84 -7.92
N PRO A 12 19.08 7.76 -7.23
CA PRO A 12 18.96 7.65 -5.77
C PRO A 12 19.71 8.71 -4.96
N GLU A 13 20.68 9.40 -5.58
CA GLU A 13 21.48 10.47 -4.95
C GLU A 13 20.75 11.82 -4.94
N MET A 14 19.67 11.94 -5.70
CA MET A 14 18.88 13.18 -5.79
C MET A 14 17.87 13.27 -4.66
N ALA A 15 17.74 14.44 -4.03
CA ALA A 15 16.79 14.67 -2.93
C ALA A 15 15.35 14.27 -3.28
N ILE A 16 14.90 14.59 -4.50
CA ILE A 16 13.55 14.26 -5.00
C ILE A 16 13.26 12.75 -5.07
N TYR A 17 14.29 11.90 -5.04
CA TYR A 17 14.11 10.45 -4.99
C TYR A 17 13.62 9.98 -3.61
N ARG A 18 14.09 10.59 -2.54
CA ARG A 18 13.85 10.19 -1.15
C ARG A 18 12.85 11.07 -0.42
N GLU A 19 12.85 12.38 -0.72
CA GLU A 19 12.04 13.34 0.01
C GLU A 19 10.61 13.39 -0.52
N GLU A 20 9.64 13.36 0.39
CA GLU A 20 8.24 13.57 0.04
C GLU A 20 8.03 15.01 -0.43
N SER A 21 7.40 15.18 -1.61
CA SER A 21 7.08 16.48 -2.17
C SER A 21 5.58 16.65 -2.37
N PHE A 22 5.00 17.70 -1.77
CA PHE A 22 3.63 18.13 -2.02
C PHE A 22 3.50 19.14 -3.17
N ALA A 23 4.60 19.42 -3.88
CA ALA A 23 4.59 20.28 -5.07
C ALA A 23 4.01 19.54 -6.30
N PRO A 24 3.58 20.26 -7.36
CA PRO A 24 3.12 19.67 -8.61
C PRO A 24 4.31 19.14 -9.44
N VAL A 25 5.12 18.28 -8.83
CA VAL A 25 6.32 17.67 -9.44
C VAL A 25 6.25 16.15 -9.30
N LYS A 26 6.73 15.43 -10.34
CA LYS A 26 6.90 13.98 -10.33
C LYS A 26 8.27 13.60 -10.86
N ALA A 27 8.93 12.69 -10.12
CA ALA A 27 10.16 12.05 -10.54
C ALA A 27 9.89 10.88 -11.49
N ILE A 28 10.72 10.73 -12.51
CA ILE A 28 10.74 9.58 -13.41
C ILE A 28 12.09 8.89 -13.22
N VAL A 29 12.06 7.68 -12.68
CA VAL A 29 13.22 6.79 -12.56
C VAL A 29 13.15 5.78 -13.69
N ARG A 30 14.18 5.72 -14.52
CA ARG A 30 14.26 4.77 -15.61
C ARG A 30 14.91 3.48 -15.15
N VAL A 31 14.30 2.34 -15.52
CA VAL A 31 14.71 1.01 -15.05
C VAL A 31 14.83 0.02 -16.20
N ASN A 32 15.66 -1.00 -16.03
CA ASN A 32 15.88 -2.07 -17.01
C ASN A 32 15.13 -3.35 -16.60
N GLY A 33 13.82 -3.36 -16.86
CA GLY A 33 12.97 -4.52 -16.62
C GLY A 33 12.24 -4.51 -15.29
N VAL A 34 11.48 -5.58 -15.07
CA VAL A 34 10.51 -5.69 -13.97
C VAL A 34 11.17 -5.80 -12.61
N GLU A 35 12.25 -6.53 -12.50
CA GLU A 35 12.93 -6.75 -11.21
C GLU A 35 13.49 -5.44 -10.65
N GLU A 36 14.15 -4.66 -11.49
CA GLU A 36 14.64 -3.34 -11.09
C GLU A 36 13.49 -2.38 -10.78
N ALA A 37 12.39 -2.43 -11.55
CA ALA A 37 11.20 -1.63 -11.27
C ALA A 37 10.63 -1.89 -9.87
N ILE A 38 10.53 -3.17 -9.47
CA ILE A 38 10.05 -3.56 -8.14
C ILE A 38 11.02 -3.10 -7.06
N THR A 39 12.32 -3.29 -7.29
CA THR A 39 13.36 -2.85 -6.34
C THR A 39 13.27 -1.35 -6.09
N VAL A 40 13.22 -0.55 -7.15
CA VAL A 40 13.10 0.91 -7.06
C VAL A 40 11.79 1.34 -6.41
N ALA A 41 10.68 0.71 -6.77
CA ALA A 41 9.37 1.02 -6.17
C ALA A 41 9.33 0.75 -4.66
N ASN A 42 10.08 -0.26 -4.20
CA ASN A 42 10.16 -0.63 -2.79
C ASN A 42 11.28 0.10 -2.02
N ASP A 43 12.20 0.77 -2.72
CA ASP A 43 13.27 1.57 -2.11
C ASP A 43 12.75 2.93 -1.62
N ASN A 44 11.80 2.89 -0.70
CA ASN A 44 11.17 4.06 -0.10
C ASN A 44 10.74 3.73 1.33
N GLU A 45 10.83 4.72 2.23
CA GLU A 45 10.33 4.60 3.60
C GLU A 45 8.80 4.68 3.70
N PHE A 46 8.12 5.14 2.66
CA PHE A 46 6.67 5.24 2.57
C PHE A 46 6.06 4.10 1.75
N GLY A 47 4.78 3.81 1.97
CA GLY A 47 4.05 2.77 1.26
C GLY A 47 2.55 2.91 1.42
N LEU A 48 1.97 4.08 1.06
CA LEU A 48 0.53 4.27 1.13
C LEU A 48 -0.17 3.65 -0.08
N ALA A 49 0.07 4.19 -1.26
CA ALA A 49 -0.59 3.77 -2.48
C ALA A 49 0.38 3.66 -3.64
N SER A 50 0.18 2.64 -4.46
CA SER A 50 0.91 2.40 -5.69
C SER A 50 -0.02 2.09 -6.86
N ALA A 51 0.51 2.15 -8.07
CA ALA A 51 -0.22 1.74 -9.27
C ALA A 51 0.72 1.03 -10.25
N VAL A 52 0.21 -0.01 -10.89
CA VAL A 52 0.91 -0.76 -11.95
C VAL A 52 0.09 -0.66 -13.22
N PHE A 53 0.69 -0.10 -14.27
CA PHE A 53 0.05 0.01 -15.57
C PHE A 53 0.65 -1.00 -16.55
N GLY A 54 -0.20 -1.80 -17.20
CA GLY A 54 0.23 -2.79 -18.16
C GLY A 54 -0.93 -3.37 -18.97
N ARG A 55 -0.67 -3.74 -20.24
CA ARG A 55 -1.67 -4.40 -21.09
C ARG A 55 -1.92 -5.84 -20.63
N ASP A 56 -0.87 -6.53 -20.21
CA ASP A 56 -0.95 -7.86 -19.62
C ASP A 56 -1.28 -7.71 -18.13
N THR A 57 -2.54 -7.91 -17.80
CA THR A 57 -3.05 -7.77 -16.43
C THR A 57 -2.56 -8.87 -15.50
N ALA A 58 -2.25 -10.06 -16.00
CA ALA A 58 -1.69 -11.15 -15.21
C ALA A 58 -0.25 -10.79 -14.77
N ARG A 59 0.55 -10.26 -15.70
CA ARG A 59 1.88 -9.74 -15.37
C ARG A 59 1.81 -8.54 -14.43
N ALA A 60 0.88 -7.62 -14.67
CA ALA A 60 0.67 -6.47 -13.79
C ALA A 60 0.32 -6.91 -12.36
N TRP A 61 -0.51 -7.95 -12.20
CA TRP A 61 -0.82 -8.55 -10.90
C TRP A 61 0.43 -9.13 -10.21
N GLN A 62 1.28 -9.86 -10.94
CA GLN A 62 2.53 -10.40 -10.39
C GLN A 62 3.47 -9.29 -9.89
N VAL A 63 3.51 -8.16 -10.58
CA VAL A 63 4.29 -6.99 -10.14
C VAL A 63 3.64 -6.35 -8.92
N ALA A 64 2.34 -6.07 -8.98
CA ALA A 64 1.58 -5.43 -7.90
C ALA A 64 1.68 -6.19 -6.58
N SER A 65 1.64 -7.52 -6.62
CA SER A 65 1.76 -8.38 -5.42
C SER A 65 3.13 -8.33 -4.73
N ARG A 66 4.12 -7.71 -5.36
CA ARG A 66 5.49 -7.56 -4.84
C ARG A 66 5.83 -6.12 -4.44
N ILE A 67 4.92 -5.18 -4.70
CA ILE A 67 5.10 -3.78 -4.26
C ILE A 67 4.62 -3.61 -2.83
N GLU A 68 5.46 -3.01 -2.00
CA GLU A 68 5.24 -2.79 -0.57
C GLU A 68 4.43 -1.52 -0.33
N SER A 69 3.13 -1.59 -0.62
CA SER A 69 2.16 -0.53 -0.35
C SER A 69 0.88 -1.10 0.21
N GLY A 70 0.18 -0.33 1.06
CA GLY A 70 -1.11 -0.73 1.63
C GLY A 70 -2.22 -0.81 0.59
N ILE A 71 -2.09 -0.01 -0.48
CA ILE A 71 -3.04 0.03 -1.59
C ILE A 71 -2.26 -0.12 -2.89
N CYS A 72 -2.71 -0.98 -3.80
CA CYS A 72 -2.12 -1.10 -5.13
C CYS A 72 -3.21 -1.22 -6.19
N HIS A 73 -3.19 -0.34 -7.17
CA HIS A 73 -4.13 -0.32 -8.28
C HIS A 73 -3.50 -0.87 -9.55
N ILE A 74 -4.22 -1.69 -10.30
CA ILE A 74 -3.81 -2.13 -11.64
C ILE A 74 -4.61 -1.34 -12.67
N ASN A 75 -3.88 -0.61 -13.53
CA ASN A 75 -4.44 0.26 -14.55
C ASN A 75 -5.40 1.35 -14.02
N GLY A 76 -5.23 1.73 -12.76
CA GLY A 76 -5.96 2.80 -12.09
C GLY A 76 -5.01 3.79 -11.42
N PRO A 77 -5.49 5.01 -11.10
CA PRO A 77 -4.68 6.02 -10.42
C PRO A 77 -4.46 5.67 -8.95
N THR A 78 -3.41 6.21 -8.34
CA THR A 78 -3.14 6.06 -6.91
C THR A 78 -4.12 6.84 -6.03
N VAL A 79 -4.74 7.88 -6.56
CA VAL A 79 -5.78 8.67 -5.88
C VAL A 79 -7.14 8.05 -6.17
N HIS A 80 -7.47 7.00 -5.43
CA HIS A 80 -8.74 6.30 -5.48
C HIS A 80 -9.03 5.69 -4.12
N ASP A 81 -10.22 5.92 -3.58
CA ASP A 81 -10.67 5.38 -2.30
C ASP A 81 -12.15 5.00 -2.37
N GLU A 82 -12.52 3.96 -1.62
CA GLU A 82 -13.89 3.51 -1.44
C GLU A 82 -14.14 3.26 0.05
N ALA A 83 -15.19 3.84 0.59
CA ALA A 83 -15.47 3.88 2.04
C ALA A 83 -15.52 2.48 2.72
N GLN A 84 -15.84 1.42 1.98
CA GLN A 84 -15.89 0.05 2.47
C GLN A 84 -14.55 -0.69 2.38
N MET A 85 -13.55 -0.14 1.67
CA MET A 85 -12.25 -0.76 1.48
C MET A 85 -11.27 -0.40 2.60
N PRO A 86 -10.31 -1.29 2.92
CA PRO A 86 -9.33 -1.06 3.97
C PRO A 86 -8.29 -0.04 3.52
N PHE A 87 -8.53 1.24 3.81
CA PHE A 87 -7.58 2.31 3.53
C PHE A 87 -6.48 2.36 4.60
N GLY A 88 -5.24 2.25 4.19
CA GLY A 88 -4.09 2.33 5.09
C GLY A 88 -2.79 2.07 4.37
N GLY A 89 -1.67 2.45 5.01
CA GLY A 89 -0.33 2.34 4.48
C GLY A 89 0.51 1.24 5.15
N MET A 90 1.65 1.02 4.56
CA MET A 90 2.76 0.22 5.10
C MET A 90 3.93 1.14 5.43
N LYS A 91 4.95 0.62 6.11
CA LYS A 91 6.18 1.34 6.45
C LYS A 91 5.85 2.64 7.21
N GLY A 92 6.49 3.75 6.87
CA GLY A 92 6.27 5.06 7.47
C GLY A 92 4.92 5.73 7.12
N SER A 93 4.15 5.17 6.20
CA SER A 93 2.85 5.73 5.79
C SER A 93 1.71 5.54 6.80
N GLY A 94 1.94 4.87 7.92
CA GLY A 94 0.99 4.81 9.02
C GLY A 94 0.78 3.41 9.58
N TYR A 95 -0.11 3.33 10.59
CA TYR A 95 -0.46 2.13 11.31
C TYR A 95 -1.93 1.78 11.11
N GLY A 96 -2.22 0.48 10.88
CA GLY A 96 -3.58 0.00 10.73
C GLY A 96 -4.26 0.43 9.44
N HIS A 97 -5.53 0.05 9.33
CA HIS A 97 -6.37 0.35 8.19
C HIS A 97 -7.72 0.85 8.65
N PHE A 98 -8.30 1.79 7.91
CA PHE A 98 -9.63 2.34 8.15
C PHE A 98 -10.58 1.96 7.01
N GLY A 99 -11.87 2.17 7.23
CA GLY A 99 -12.90 1.81 6.27
C GLY A 99 -13.47 0.41 6.51
N GLY A 100 -14.78 0.26 6.30
CA GLY A 100 -15.51 -0.99 6.40
C GLY A 100 -15.20 -1.82 7.65
N LYS A 101 -14.97 -3.10 7.44
CA LYS A 101 -14.66 -4.06 8.52
C LYS A 101 -13.33 -3.74 9.23
N ALA A 102 -12.32 -3.29 8.50
CA ALA A 102 -11.02 -2.96 9.07
C ALA A 102 -11.13 -1.85 10.11
N GLY A 103 -11.95 -0.82 9.85
CA GLY A 103 -12.22 0.24 10.83
C GLY A 103 -12.92 -0.27 12.09
N ILE A 104 -13.89 -1.19 11.95
CA ILE A 104 -14.55 -1.80 13.11
C ILE A 104 -13.55 -2.60 13.92
N GLU A 105 -12.72 -3.42 13.28
CA GLU A 105 -11.71 -4.25 13.95
C GLU A 105 -10.66 -3.40 14.68
N ALA A 106 -10.30 -2.23 14.16
CA ALA A 106 -9.35 -1.32 14.81
C ALA A 106 -9.85 -0.73 16.15
N PHE A 107 -11.17 -0.67 16.35
CA PHE A 107 -11.80 -0.12 17.57
C PHE A 107 -12.46 -1.18 18.45
N THR A 108 -12.28 -2.46 18.17
CA THR A 108 -12.89 -3.56 18.91
C THR A 108 -11.89 -4.65 19.27
N GLU A 109 -12.17 -5.33 20.36
CA GLU A 109 -11.37 -6.49 20.80
C GLU A 109 -12.21 -7.77 20.68
N LEU A 110 -11.59 -8.82 20.14
CA LEU A 110 -12.21 -10.14 20.09
C LEU A 110 -12.25 -10.75 21.49
N ARG A 111 -13.44 -11.17 21.92
CA ARG A 111 -13.65 -11.84 23.19
C ARG A 111 -14.39 -13.14 22.99
N TRP A 112 -13.79 -14.24 23.44
CA TRP A 112 -14.44 -15.53 23.53
C TRP A 112 -15.11 -15.70 24.89
N ILE A 113 -16.42 -15.94 24.92
CA ILE A 113 -17.18 -16.24 26.14
C ILE A 113 -17.79 -17.62 25.96
N THR A 114 -17.55 -18.49 26.93
CA THR A 114 -18.22 -19.78 27.04
C THR A 114 -19.11 -19.79 28.27
N MET A 115 -20.30 -20.40 28.17
CA MET A 115 -21.20 -20.60 29.28
C MET A 115 -21.49 -22.10 29.42
N GLN A 116 -21.15 -22.65 30.58
CA GLN A 116 -21.48 -24.03 30.92
C GLN A 116 -22.76 -24.03 31.77
N THR A 117 -23.83 -24.61 31.22
CA THR A 117 -25.17 -24.62 31.85
C THR A 117 -25.43 -25.87 32.67
N ALA A 118 -24.56 -26.88 32.57
CA ALA A 118 -24.59 -28.11 33.38
C ALA A 118 -23.20 -28.54 33.79
N PRO A 119 -23.03 -29.24 34.92
CA PRO A 119 -21.74 -29.78 35.31
C PRO A 119 -21.16 -30.69 34.22
N ARG A 120 -19.87 -30.49 33.88
CA ARG A 120 -19.18 -31.33 32.93
C ARG A 120 -18.74 -32.64 33.65
N HIS A 121 -19.06 -33.76 33.07
CA HIS A 121 -18.52 -35.06 33.55
C HIS A 121 -17.10 -35.21 32.96
N TYR A 122 -16.14 -35.45 33.85
CA TYR A 122 -14.76 -35.74 33.46
C TYR A 122 -14.53 -37.26 33.55
N PRO A 123 -13.83 -37.87 32.59
CA PRO A 123 -13.68 -39.30 32.47
C PRO A 123 -12.65 -39.92 33.43
N PHE A 124 -12.28 -39.24 34.53
CA PHE A 124 -11.37 -39.73 35.55
C PHE A 124 -11.95 -39.48 36.96
#